data_edd4cf2ee8863f7ea259397a6e8b67f6
#
_entry.id   edd4cf2ee8863f7ea259397a6e8b67f6
#
_cell.length_a   1.000
_cell.length_b   1.000
_cell.length_c   1.000
_cell.angle_alpha   90.00
_cell.angle_beta   90.00
_cell.angle_gamma   90.00
#
_symmetry.space_group_name_H-M   'P 1'
#
loop_
_entity.id
_entity.type
_entity.pdbx_description
1 polymer ?
#
loop_
_entity_poly.entity_id
_entity_poly.type
_entity_poly.pdbx_seq_one_letter_code
_entity_poly.pdbx_strand_id
1 'polypeptide(L)'
;RQTRLQWLSTLPITRLQRRITLGVGAAMDRSERVDLGAARSTRRHDERVLAALADFDTRGSNWYAEGPNRGLRASLLYETYKPVARADTPYEGSVLRADLRGYVPLGRSVLALRWTEVRASGSTEPFQLGGATDEALQLGPVLNNRELALRGYKGDEAVLRGRHARVASVEWRLPLADIDRHAMVPPFGINRLSATVFADFGGAWDAGRSPARYHRGVGVELLAEAKLLYALGLQLRLGVARGLDAPRGTRGYFTLGRAF
;
A
#
# COMPACT_ATOMS: atom_id res chain seq x y z
N ARG A 1 13.89 -7.43 15.44
CA ARG A 1 14.03 -5.97 15.57
C ARG A 1 14.33 -5.39 14.21
N GLN A 2 13.62 -4.32 13.80
CA GLN A 2 13.86 -3.62 12.53
C GLN A 2 14.11 -2.13 12.83
N THR A 3 15.14 -1.57 12.21
CA THR A 3 15.46 -0.14 12.27
C THR A 3 15.64 0.35 10.84
N ARG A 4 14.87 1.35 10.45
CA ARG A 4 14.95 1.97 9.13
C ARG A 4 15.22 3.47 9.29
N LEU A 5 16.21 3.94 8.58
CA LEU A 5 16.49 5.36 8.38
C LEU A 5 16.30 5.67 6.90
N GLN A 6 15.43 6.62 6.57
CA GLN A 6 15.23 7.03 5.19
C GLN A 6 15.25 8.54 5.04
N TRP A 7 15.73 8.98 3.89
CA TRP A 7 15.66 10.34 3.42
C TRP A 7 15.07 10.35 2.02
N LEU A 8 14.15 11.25 1.77
CA LEU A 8 13.51 11.45 0.47
C LEU A 8 13.37 12.95 0.21
N SER A 9 13.95 13.42 -0.89
CA SER A 9 13.77 14.78 -1.39
C SER A 9 12.88 14.76 -2.61
N THR A 10 11.89 15.63 -2.64
CA THR A 10 10.94 15.70 -3.76
C THR A 10 10.79 17.12 -4.26
N LEU A 11 10.69 17.28 -5.58
CA LEU A 11 10.41 18.52 -6.28
C LEU A 11 9.02 18.46 -6.91
N PRO A 12 8.00 19.07 -6.30
CA PRO A 12 6.68 19.15 -6.89
C PRO A 12 6.61 20.30 -7.92
N ILE A 13 6.14 19.99 -9.10
CA ILE A 13 5.83 20.95 -10.17
C ILE A 13 4.32 20.94 -10.36
N THR A 14 3.65 21.98 -9.89
CA THR A 14 2.18 22.04 -9.89
C THR A 14 1.70 23.08 -10.90
N ARG A 15 0.78 22.66 -11.77
CA ARG A 15 0.02 23.53 -12.67
C ARG A 15 -1.47 23.21 -12.59
N LEU A 16 -2.27 24.17 -12.10
CA LEU A 16 -3.73 24.00 -11.96
C LEU A 16 -4.09 22.67 -11.27
N GLN A 17 -4.64 21.72 -12.03
CA GLN A 17 -5.08 20.41 -11.54
C GLN A 17 -4.06 19.28 -11.81
N ARG A 18 -2.85 19.63 -12.21
CA ARG A 18 -1.80 18.65 -12.55
C ARG A 18 -0.60 18.85 -11.65
N ARG A 19 -0.13 17.79 -11.05
CA ARG A 19 1.10 17.76 -10.25
C ARG A 19 2.04 16.71 -10.83
N ILE A 20 3.26 17.13 -11.12
CA ILE A 20 4.36 16.22 -11.40
C ILE A 20 5.30 16.33 -10.19
N THR A 21 5.68 15.19 -9.62
CA THR A 21 6.64 15.17 -8.52
C THR A 21 7.81 14.28 -8.93
N LEU A 22 9.00 14.87 -8.92
CA LEU A 22 10.23 14.10 -9.09
C LEU A 22 10.91 13.98 -7.74
N GLY A 23 11.51 12.84 -7.46
CA GLY A 23 12.15 12.61 -6.18
C GLY A 23 13.36 11.71 -6.27
N VAL A 24 14.28 11.91 -5.34
CA VAL A 24 15.41 11.04 -5.10
C VAL A 24 15.49 10.75 -3.62
N GLY A 25 15.92 9.55 -3.27
CA GLY A 25 15.97 9.16 -1.87
C GLY A 25 17.03 8.12 -1.60
N ALA A 26 17.33 7.97 -0.33
CA ALA A 26 18.19 6.93 0.19
C ALA A 26 17.59 6.35 1.47
N ALA A 27 17.76 5.06 1.67
CA ALA A 27 17.39 4.41 2.93
C ALA A 27 18.48 3.46 3.38
N MET A 28 18.56 3.25 4.69
CA MET A 28 19.32 2.19 5.31
C MET A 28 18.35 1.38 6.16
N ASP A 29 18.23 0.11 5.84
CA ASP A 29 17.38 -0.82 6.56
C ASP A 29 18.26 -1.84 7.28
N ARG A 30 18.02 -2.02 8.57
CA ARG A 30 18.65 -3.02 9.40
C ARG A 30 17.57 -3.87 10.03
N SER A 31 17.54 -5.15 9.71
CA SER A 31 16.62 -6.09 10.33
C SER A 31 17.39 -7.24 10.97
N GLU A 32 16.94 -7.60 12.16
CA GLU A 32 17.45 -8.73 12.93
C GLU A 32 16.28 -9.64 13.25
N ARG A 33 16.26 -10.81 12.65
CA ARG A 33 15.26 -11.85 12.93
C ARG A 33 15.90 -12.91 13.81
N VAL A 34 15.31 -13.12 14.97
CA VAL A 34 15.66 -14.22 15.87
C VAL A 34 14.69 -15.36 15.58
N ASP A 35 15.22 -16.45 15.06
CA ASP A 35 14.46 -17.70 14.92
C ASP A 35 14.51 -18.44 16.27
N LEU A 36 13.35 -18.64 16.87
CA LEU A 36 13.18 -19.30 18.17
C LEU A 36 13.04 -20.82 18.03
N GLY A 37 13.35 -21.39 16.85
CA GLY A 37 13.38 -22.84 16.65
C GLY A 37 14.46 -23.55 17.48
N ALA A 38 14.57 -24.88 17.33
CA ALA A 38 15.45 -25.74 18.10
C ALA A 38 16.95 -25.32 18.13
N ALA A 39 17.40 -24.55 17.14
CA ALA A 39 18.68 -23.86 17.15
C ALA A 39 18.43 -22.36 17.03
N ARG A 40 18.64 -21.65 18.14
CA ARG A 40 18.53 -20.18 18.18
C ARG A 40 19.46 -19.57 17.15
N SER A 41 18.94 -19.18 15.99
CA SER A 41 19.72 -18.50 14.95
C SER A 41 19.26 -17.06 14.80
N THR A 42 20.21 -16.15 14.73
CA THR A 42 19.96 -14.73 14.46
C THR A 42 20.39 -14.45 13.04
N ARG A 43 19.45 -14.07 12.17
CA ARG A 43 19.75 -13.60 10.82
C ARG A 43 19.74 -12.10 10.81
N ARG A 44 20.87 -11.53 10.43
CA ARG A 44 21.03 -10.08 10.27
C ARG A 44 20.95 -9.71 8.80
N HIS A 45 20.14 -8.73 8.51
CA HIS A 45 19.95 -8.21 7.17
C HIS A 45 20.14 -6.68 7.21
N ASP A 46 21.18 -6.19 6.54
CA ASP A 46 21.53 -4.78 6.45
C ASP A 46 21.61 -4.38 4.97
N GLU A 47 20.80 -3.43 4.54
CA GLU A 47 20.73 -2.96 3.15
C GLU A 47 20.87 -1.45 3.04
N ARG A 48 21.47 -1.01 1.94
CA ARG A 48 21.41 0.37 1.45
C ARG A 48 20.53 0.42 0.22
N VAL A 49 19.62 1.37 0.21
CA VAL A 49 18.67 1.60 -0.87
C VAL A 49 18.89 2.99 -1.43
N LEU A 50 19.03 3.10 -2.74
CA LEU A 50 18.94 4.38 -3.46
C LEU A 50 17.68 4.33 -4.31
N ALA A 51 16.95 5.42 -4.35
CA ALA A 51 15.66 5.48 -5.02
C ALA A 51 15.53 6.72 -5.91
N ALA A 52 14.78 6.56 -7.02
CA ALA A 52 14.29 7.62 -7.86
C ALA A 52 12.77 7.47 -8.02
N LEU A 53 12.04 8.57 -7.89
CA LEU A 53 10.58 8.62 -7.96
C LEU A 53 10.14 9.60 -9.05
N ALA A 54 9.16 9.18 -9.86
CA ALA A 54 8.39 10.06 -10.72
C ALA A 54 6.90 9.81 -10.45
N ASP A 55 6.15 10.86 -10.17
CA ASP A 55 4.72 10.80 -9.88
C ASP A 55 3.97 11.84 -10.69
N PHE A 56 2.92 11.43 -11.36
CA PHE A 56 1.99 12.30 -12.10
C PHE A 56 0.61 12.16 -11.48
N ASP A 57 0.03 13.27 -11.03
CA ASP A 57 -1.22 13.30 -10.29
C ASP A 57 -2.17 14.38 -10.83
N THR A 58 -3.34 13.95 -11.29
CA THR A 58 -4.45 14.81 -11.72
C THR A 58 -5.71 14.59 -10.91
N ARG A 59 -5.58 13.88 -9.78
CA ARG A 59 -6.73 13.56 -8.94
C ARG A 59 -7.38 14.79 -8.37
N GLY A 60 -8.68 14.79 -8.34
CA GLY A 60 -9.51 15.76 -7.67
C GLY A 60 -10.53 15.09 -6.76
N SER A 61 -11.00 15.81 -5.77
CA SER A 61 -12.06 15.38 -4.89
C SER A 61 -13.15 16.43 -4.79
N ASN A 62 -14.41 15.99 -4.71
CA ASN A 62 -15.52 16.85 -4.36
C ASN A 62 -15.72 16.81 -2.84
N TRP A 63 -16.41 17.80 -2.30
CA TRP A 63 -16.65 17.94 -0.86
C TRP A 63 -17.40 16.73 -0.23
N TYR A 64 -18.20 16.02 -1.04
CA TYR A 64 -18.98 14.85 -0.60
C TYR A 64 -18.27 13.51 -0.81
N ALA A 65 -17.08 13.51 -1.44
CA ALA A 65 -16.40 12.29 -1.75
C ALA A 65 -15.37 11.93 -0.67
N GLU A 66 -15.29 10.66 -0.37
CA GLU A 66 -14.22 10.10 0.41
C GLU A 66 -12.95 10.00 -0.45
N GLY A 67 -12.06 10.96 -0.30
CA GLY A 67 -10.82 11.02 -1.07
C GLY A 67 -11.04 11.37 -2.55
N PRO A 68 -10.12 10.96 -3.44
CA PRO A 68 -10.22 11.27 -4.85
C PRO A 68 -11.44 10.60 -5.49
N ASN A 69 -12.19 11.38 -6.29
CA ASN A 69 -13.37 10.90 -7.00
C ASN A 69 -13.26 11.04 -8.53
N ARG A 70 -12.22 11.70 -9.02
CA ARG A 70 -11.94 11.88 -10.46
C ARG A 70 -10.46 11.98 -10.73
N GLY A 71 -10.09 11.74 -11.99
CA GLY A 71 -8.71 11.86 -12.45
C GLY A 71 -7.88 10.59 -12.27
N LEU A 72 -6.61 10.72 -12.47
CA LEU A 72 -5.67 9.62 -12.41
C LEU A 72 -4.38 9.99 -11.66
N ARG A 73 -3.71 8.98 -11.14
CA ARG A 73 -2.33 9.07 -10.65
C ARG A 73 -1.51 7.95 -11.27
N ALA A 74 -0.32 8.28 -11.73
CA ALA A 74 0.67 7.32 -12.19
C ALA A 74 1.98 7.58 -11.45
N SER A 75 2.51 6.57 -10.80
CA SER A 75 3.72 6.66 -10.01
C SER A 75 4.70 5.58 -10.43
N LEU A 76 5.96 5.95 -10.58
CA LEU A 76 7.06 5.06 -10.91
C LEU A 76 8.16 5.25 -9.86
N LEU A 77 8.51 4.17 -9.16
CA LEU A 77 9.58 4.14 -8.17
C LEU A 77 10.62 3.12 -8.62
N TYR A 78 11.84 3.58 -8.78
CA TYR A 78 13.00 2.73 -9.06
C TYR A 78 13.91 2.72 -7.83
N GLU A 79 14.27 1.53 -7.38
CA GLU A 79 15.10 1.32 -6.20
C GLU A 79 16.28 0.41 -6.56
N THR A 80 17.47 0.74 -6.08
CA THR A 80 18.65 -0.12 -6.16
C THR A 80 19.10 -0.52 -4.77
N TYR A 81 19.48 -1.77 -4.63
CA TYR A 81 19.84 -2.40 -3.36
C TYR A 81 21.28 -2.84 -3.39
N LYS A 82 22.05 -2.48 -2.35
CA LYS A 82 23.40 -2.95 -2.13
C LYS A 82 23.56 -3.44 -0.70
N PRO A 83 24.19 -4.59 -0.50
CA PRO A 83 24.44 -5.11 0.83
C PRO A 83 25.42 -4.21 1.59
N VAL A 84 25.24 -4.14 2.90
CA VAL A 84 26.24 -3.59 3.81
C VAL A 84 27.16 -4.72 4.25
N ALA A 85 28.45 -4.43 4.43
CA ALA A 85 29.42 -5.40 4.94
C ALA A 85 28.92 -6.02 6.26
N ARG A 86 28.84 -7.37 6.34
CA ARG A 86 28.32 -8.21 7.43
C ARG A 86 26.84 -8.61 7.34
N ALA A 87 26.17 -8.48 6.19
CA ALA A 87 24.85 -9.07 6.01
C ALA A 87 24.98 -10.60 5.76
N ASP A 88 24.18 -11.39 6.48
CA ASP A 88 24.15 -12.86 6.31
C ASP A 88 23.51 -13.25 4.97
N THR A 89 22.64 -12.40 4.44
CA THR A 89 22.01 -12.54 3.12
C THR A 89 22.16 -11.25 2.34
N PRO A 90 23.20 -11.16 1.48
CA PRO A 90 23.40 -9.97 0.66
C PRO A 90 22.35 -9.94 -0.46
N TYR A 91 21.46 -8.95 -0.42
CA TYR A 91 20.61 -8.62 -1.56
C TYR A 91 21.31 -7.54 -2.40
N GLU A 92 21.49 -7.85 -3.68
CA GLU A 92 22.04 -6.93 -4.65
C GLU A 92 21.19 -6.97 -5.91
N GLY A 93 20.59 -5.84 -6.24
CA GLY A 93 19.69 -5.78 -7.38
C GLY A 93 18.94 -4.47 -7.47
N SER A 94 17.88 -4.49 -8.26
CA SER A 94 17.01 -3.35 -8.42
C SER A 94 15.55 -3.77 -8.50
N VAL A 95 14.67 -2.83 -8.16
CA VAL A 95 13.22 -2.98 -8.22
C VAL A 95 12.63 -1.78 -8.93
N LEU A 96 11.75 -2.05 -9.89
CA LEU A 96 10.89 -1.08 -10.53
C LEU A 96 9.45 -1.34 -10.08
N ARG A 97 8.83 -0.35 -9.44
CA ARG A 97 7.42 -0.38 -9.06
C ARG A 97 6.67 0.67 -9.87
N ALA A 98 5.62 0.25 -10.56
CA ALA A 98 4.64 1.12 -11.21
C ALA A 98 3.30 1.01 -10.47
N ASP A 99 2.67 2.12 -10.13
CA ASP A 99 1.35 2.18 -9.49
C ASP A 99 0.47 3.15 -10.29
N LEU A 100 -0.62 2.65 -10.83
CA LEU A 100 -1.59 3.40 -11.61
C LEU A 100 -2.93 3.39 -10.88
N ARG A 101 -3.51 4.56 -10.67
CA ARG A 101 -4.82 4.71 -10.01
C ARG A 101 -5.71 5.59 -10.87
N GLY A 102 -6.95 5.20 -11.06
CA GLY A 102 -7.96 5.93 -11.81
C GLY A 102 -9.26 6.04 -11.01
N TYR A 103 -9.93 7.17 -11.15
CA TYR A 103 -11.16 7.46 -10.42
C TYR A 103 -12.21 8.01 -11.38
N VAL A 104 -13.38 7.37 -11.41
CA VAL A 104 -14.50 7.75 -12.26
C VAL A 104 -15.71 8.03 -11.38
N PRO A 105 -16.24 9.26 -11.38
CA PRO A 105 -17.45 9.58 -10.63
C PRO A 105 -18.67 8.93 -11.29
N LEU A 106 -19.50 8.29 -10.46
CA LEU A 106 -20.78 7.70 -10.86
C LEU A 106 -21.89 8.31 -9.97
N GLY A 107 -22.29 9.52 -10.34
CA GLY A 107 -23.17 10.33 -9.49
C GLY A 107 -22.46 10.71 -8.17
N ARG A 108 -23.03 10.31 -7.04
CA ARG A 108 -22.39 10.50 -5.71
C ARG A 108 -21.37 9.40 -5.36
N SER A 109 -21.41 8.28 -6.06
CA SER A 109 -20.46 7.18 -5.88
C SER A 109 -19.23 7.31 -6.77
N VAL A 110 -18.22 6.51 -6.51
CA VAL A 110 -16.95 6.53 -7.25
C VAL A 110 -16.53 5.10 -7.60
N LEU A 111 -16.18 4.89 -8.85
CA LEU A 111 -15.44 3.70 -9.26
C LEU A 111 -13.94 4.02 -9.21
N ALA A 112 -13.23 3.36 -8.31
CA ALA A 112 -11.80 3.49 -8.18
C ALA A 112 -11.11 2.22 -8.71
N LEU A 113 -10.08 2.43 -9.53
CA LEU A 113 -9.29 1.38 -10.15
C LEU A 113 -7.84 1.56 -9.71
N ARG A 114 -7.17 0.46 -9.39
CA ARG A 114 -5.73 0.44 -9.10
C ARG A 114 -5.06 -0.71 -9.83
N TRP A 115 -3.88 -0.46 -10.32
CA TRP A 115 -2.99 -1.47 -10.85
C TRP A 115 -1.57 -1.19 -10.38
N THR A 116 -0.93 -2.19 -9.79
CA THR A 116 0.43 -2.12 -9.31
C THR A 116 1.24 -3.26 -9.93
N GLU A 117 2.36 -2.93 -10.54
CA GLU A 117 3.32 -3.89 -11.09
C GLU A 117 4.67 -3.68 -10.42
N VAL A 118 5.29 -4.77 -10.01
CA VAL A 118 6.63 -4.77 -9.44
C VAL A 118 7.51 -5.75 -10.20
N ARG A 119 8.65 -5.26 -10.65
CA ARG A 119 9.67 -6.03 -11.35
C ARG A 119 11.00 -5.89 -10.62
N ALA A 120 11.59 -7.03 -10.27
CA ALA A 120 12.90 -7.09 -9.67
C ALA A 120 13.94 -7.62 -10.65
N SER A 121 15.19 -7.18 -10.48
CA SER A 121 16.37 -7.68 -11.19
C SER A 121 17.47 -7.94 -10.16
N GLY A 122 18.24 -8.99 -10.39
CA GLY A 122 19.26 -9.43 -9.43
C GLY A 122 18.68 -10.23 -8.25
N SER A 123 19.40 -10.28 -7.16
CA SER A 123 18.98 -10.91 -5.91
C SER A 123 18.34 -9.88 -5.01
N THR A 124 17.00 -9.82 -4.97
CA THR A 124 16.26 -8.88 -4.12
C THR A 124 15.38 -9.63 -3.12
N GLU A 125 15.06 -8.98 -2.00
CA GLU A 125 14.08 -9.52 -1.08
C GLU A 125 12.74 -9.71 -1.80
N PRO A 126 12.06 -10.86 -1.65
CA PRO A 126 10.79 -11.10 -2.29
C PRO A 126 9.67 -10.23 -1.71
N PHE A 127 8.72 -9.87 -2.57
CA PHE A 127 7.46 -9.23 -2.19
C PHE A 127 6.52 -10.24 -1.58
N GLN A 128 5.72 -9.77 -0.62
CA GLN A 128 4.66 -10.53 0.01
C GLN A 128 3.32 -9.87 -0.31
N LEU A 129 2.40 -10.65 -0.89
CA LEU A 129 1.03 -10.21 -1.11
C LEU A 129 0.15 -10.71 0.02
N GLY A 130 -0.79 -9.88 0.45
CA GLY A 130 -1.80 -10.21 1.46
C GLY A 130 -2.06 -9.04 2.40
N GLY A 131 -3.01 -9.25 3.33
CA GLY A 131 -3.42 -8.19 4.24
C GLY A 131 -4.37 -7.18 3.60
N ALA A 132 -4.78 -6.20 4.40
CA ALA A 132 -5.78 -5.21 4.01
C ALA A 132 -5.18 -3.90 3.51
N THR A 133 -3.93 -3.61 3.80
CA THR A 133 -3.28 -2.37 3.41
C THR A 133 -1.79 -2.59 3.19
N ASP A 134 -1.26 -1.94 2.19
CA ASP A 134 0.16 -1.80 1.89
C ASP A 134 0.72 -0.46 2.41
N GLU A 135 -0.15 0.41 2.91
CA GLU A 135 0.19 1.73 3.42
C GLU A 135 -0.41 1.90 4.84
N ALA A 136 0.16 1.23 5.84
CA ALA A 136 -0.16 1.53 7.24
C ALA A 136 0.23 2.98 7.55
N LEU A 137 -0.29 3.60 8.61
CA LEU A 137 -0.06 4.97 9.10
C LEU A 137 1.32 5.58 8.71
N GLN A 138 1.56 5.77 7.42
CA GLN A 138 2.84 6.24 6.91
C GLN A 138 2.73 7.73 6.60
N LEU A 139 3.67 8.50 7.14
CA LEU A 139 3.75 9.95 6.93
C LEU A 139 4.31 10.33 5.54
N GLY A 140 4.45 9.36 4.63
CA GLY A 140 4.98 9.58 3.29
C GLY A 140 5.35 8.28 2.57
N PRO A 141 5.87 8.34 1.33
CA PRO A 141 6.34 7.17 0.61
C PRO A 141 7.45 6.48 1.39
N VAL A 142 7.30 5.18 1.60
CA VAL A 142 8.30 4.34 2.27
C VAL A 142 9.12 3.62 1.23
N LEU A 143 10.42 3.85 1.27
CA LEU A 143 11.39 3.10 0.49
C LEU A 143 11.52 1.68 1.05
N ASN A 144 11.84 0.73 0.20
CA ASN A 144 11.97 -0.69 0.57
C ASN A 144 10.67 -1.30 1.15
N ASN A 145 9.51 -0.89 0.66
CA ASN A 145 8.25 -1.54 1.03
C ASN A 145 8.07 -2.82 0.21
N ARG A 146 8.02 -3.98 0.90
CA ARG A 146 7.90 -5.31 0.30
C ARG A 146 6.50 -5.91 0.41
N GLU A 147 5.56 -5.16 0.96
CA GLU A 147 4.19 -5.61 1.14
C GLU A 147 3.27 -5.00 0.11
N LEU A 148 2.37 -5.80 -0.43
CA LEU A 148 1.30 -5.39 -1.33
C LEU A 148 -0.02 -5.95 -0.82
N ALA A 149 -1.01 -5.10 -0.65
CA ALA A 149 -2.32 -5.52 -0.18
C ALA A 149 -2.99 -6.44 -1.20
N LEU A 150 -3.51 -7.56 -0.71
CA LEU A 150 -4.42 -8.47 -1.40
C LEU A 150 -5.44 -8.95 -0.39
N ARG A 151 -6.57 -8.26 -0.32
CA ARG A 151 -7.59 -8.49 0.71
C ARG A 151 -8.21 -9.88 0.57
N GLY A 152 -8.45 -10.54 1.71
CA GLY A 152 -8.92 -11.92 1.78
C GLY A 152 -7.81 -12.97 1.95
N TYR A 153 -6.53 -12.56 1.87
CA TYR A 153 -5.38 -13.43 2.09
C TYR A 153 -4.53 -12.92 3.25
N LYS A 154 -3.79 -13.85 3.91
CA LYS A 154 -2.81 -13.46 4.92
C LYS A 154 -1.56 -12.90 4.27
N GLY A 155 -0.87 -12.01 5.00
CA GLY A 155 0.43 -11.48 4.58
C GLY A 155 1.61 -12.45 4.73
N ASP A 156 1.39 -13.73 5.04
CA ASP A 156 2.42 -14.75 5.24
C ASP A 156 2.24 -15.99 4.36
N GLU A 157 1.34 -15.95 3.39
CA GLU A 157 1.08 -17.08 2.49
C GLU A 157 2.25 -17.29 1.52
N ALA A 158 2.91 -18.44 1.58
CA ALA A 158 4.07 -18.73 0.75
C ALA A 158 3.78 -18.67 -0.77
N VAL A 159 2.55 -19.01 -1.19
CA VAL A 159 2.10 -18.97 -2.59
C VAL A 159 1.96 -17.53 -3.12
N LEU A 160 1.91 -16.55 -2.25
CA LEU A 160 1.78 -15.12 -2.55
C LEU A 160 3.10 -14.37 -2.33
N ARG A 161 4.22 -15.08 -2.40
CA ARG A 161 5.56 -14.53 -2.23
C ARG A 161 6.37 -14.71 -3.51
N GLY A 162 7.08 -13.65 -3.92
CA GLY A 162 7.94 -13.69 -5.11
C GLY A 162 8.67 -12.39 -5.33
N ARG A 163 9.72 -12.42 -6.16
CA ARG A 163 10.52 -11.22 -6.50
C ARG A 163 9.78 -10.25 -7.41
N HIS A 164 8.83 -10.75 -8.17
CA HIS A 164 7.93 -9.95 -8.99
C HIS A 164 6.53 -10.05 -8.40
N ALA A 165 5.75 -9.00 -8.58
CA ALA A 165 4.38 -8.98 -8.11
C ALA A 165 3.48 -8.11 -8.99
N ARG A 166 2.21 -8.49 -9.10
CA ARG A 166 1.16 -7.72 -9.76
C ARG A 166 -0.10 -7.76 -8.92
N VAL A 167 -0.69 -6.60 -8.70
CA VAL A 167 -1.97 -6.46 -8.01
C VAL A 167 -2.85 -5.50 -8.77
N ALA A 168 -4.11 -5.85 -8.96
CA ALA A 168 -5.15 -4.99 -9.47
C ALA A 168 -6.32 -4.97 -8.49
N SER A 169 -6.95 -3.81 -8.34
CA SER A 169 -8.12 -3.63 -7.48
C SER A 169 -9.17 -2.79 -8.17
N VAL A 170 -10.42 -3.18 -8.01
CA VAL A 170 -11.60 -2.44 -8.42
C VAL A 170 -12.44 -2.19 -7.17
N GLU A 171 -12.77 -0.93 -6.92
CA GLU A 171 -13.55 -0.51 -5.75
C GLU A 171 -14.72 0.35 -6.18
N TRP A 172 -15.89 0.02 -5.69
CA TRP A 172 -17.07 0.88 -5.78
C TRP A 172 -17.31 1.52 -4.42
N ARG A 173 -17.04 2.82 -4.34
CA ARG A 173 -17.13 3.63 -3.12
C ARG A 173 -18.47 4.36 -3.07
N LEU A 174 -19.18 4.19 -1.99
CA LEU A 174 -20.55 4.68 -1.76
C LEU A 174 -20.56 5.59 -0.55
N PRO A 175 -20.86 6.88 -0.67
CA PRO A 175 -21.12 7.73 0.49
C PRO A 175 -22.45 7.29 1.15
N LEU A 176 -22.42 7.02 2.45
CA LEU A 176 -23.60 6.59 3.20
C LEU A 176 -24.24 7.76 3.95
N ALA A 177 -23.44 8.50 4.70
CA ALA A 177 -23.93 9.61 5.52
C ALA A 177 -22.86 10.68 5.74
N ASP A 178 -23.25 11.92 5.65
CA ASP A 178 -22.50 13.07 6.16
C ASP A 178 -23.00 13.34 7.58
N ILE A 179 -22.16 13.03 8.58
CA ILE A 179 -22.56 13.04 10.02
C ILE A 179 -22.20 14.38 10.63
N ASP A 180 -20.98 14.83 10.40
CA ASP A 180 -20.36 16.09 10.86
C ASP A 180 -20.66 16.42 12.33
N ARG A 181 -20.51 15.43 13.22
CA ARG A 181 -20.73 15.57 14.66
C ARG A 181 -19.39 15.48 15.42
N HIS A 182 -19.21 16.46 16.30
CA HIS A 182 -18.00 16.59 17.11
C HIS A 182 -18.35 16.65 18.59
N ALA A 183 -17.63 15.87 19.40
CA ALA A 183 -17.67 15.98 20.87
C ALA A 183 -16.54 16.89 21.34
N MET A 184 -16.77 17.69 22.40
CA MET A 184 -15.76 18.55 22.97
C MET A 184 -14.81 17.78 23.91
N VAL A 185 -15.33 16.78 24.60
CA VAL A 185 -14.56 15.97 25.56
C VAL A 185 -15.01 14.52 25.43
N PRO A 186 -14.12 13.60 24.96
CA PRO A 186 -12.83 13.89 24.33
C PRO A 186 -12.99 14.62 22.97
N PRO A 187 -11.99 15.38 22.51
CA PRO A 187 -12.09 16.13 21.26
C PRO A 187 -12.00 15.16 20.05
N PHE A 188 -13.13 14.58 19.71
CA PHE A 188 -13.29 13.60 18.66
C PHE A 188 -14.53 13.91 17.81
N GLY A 189 -14.44 13.77 16.52
CA GLY A 189 -15.55 13.97 15.61
C GLY A 189 -15.60 12.91 14.52
N ILE A 190 -16.81 12.61 14.05
CA ILE A 190 -17.04 11.81 12.85
C ILE A 190 -17.64 12.72 11.80
N ASN A 191 -16.96 12.83 10.67
CA ASN A 191 -17.39 13.69 9.57
C ASN A 191 -18.29 12.93 8.61
N ARG A 192 -17.83 11.74 8.18
CA ARG A 192 -18.50 10.98 7.13
C ARG A 192 -18.43 9.50 7.36
N LEU A 193 -19.44 8.81 6.88
CA LEU A 193 -19.50 7.36 6.77
C LEU A 193 -19.67 6.97 5.32
N SER A 194 -18.86 6.03 4.83
CA SER A 194 -18.92 5.47 3.49
C SER A 194 -18.74 3.96 3.50
N ALA A 195 -19.19 3.31 2.44
CA ALA A 195 -18.98 1.89 2.23
C ALA A 195 -18.22 1.67 0.91
N THR A 196 -17.46 0.60 0.86
CA THR A 196 -16.75 0.17 -0.35
C THR A 196 -17.04 -1.30 -0.61
N VAL A 197 -17.43 -1.63 -1.82
CA VAL A 197 -17.41 -3.00 -2.34
C VAL A 197 -16.20 -3.13 -3.23
N PHE A 198 -15.43 -4.20 -3.09
CA PHE A 198 -14.20 -4.35 -3.84
C PHE A 198 -13.96 -5.75 -4.37
N ALA A 199 -13.14 -5.81 -5.42
CA ALA A 199 -12.55 -7.02 -5.95
C ALA A 199 -11.07 -6.79 -6.21
N ASP A 200 -10.23 -7.66 -5.65
CA ASP A 200 -8.78 -7.65 -5.80
C ASP A 200 -8.30 -8.85 -6.61
N PHE A 201 -7.25 -8.63 -7.40
CA PHE A 201 -6.55 -9.65 -8.15
C PHE A 201 -5.06 -9.49 -7.91
N GLY A 202 -4.36 -10.57 -7.58
CA GLY A 202 -2.94 -10.48 -7.34
C GLY A 202 -2.21 -11.79 -7.56
N GLY A 203 -0.91 -11.68 -7.83
CA GLY A 203 -0.01 -12.80 -7.96
C GLY A 203 1.44 -12.36 -7.81
N ALA A 204 2.25 -13.24 -7.23
CA ALA A 204 3.69 -13.08 -7.10
C ALA A 204 4.42 -14.24 -7.78
N TRP A 205 5.63 -14.00 -8.28
CA TRP A 205 6.41 -15.01 -8.98
C TRP A 205 7.91 -14.65 -8.99
N ASP A 206 8.75 -15.64 -9.21
CA ASP A 206 10.21 -15.47 -9.24
C ASP A 206 10.80 -15.49 -10.65
N ALA A 207 10.18 -16.20 -11.58
CA ALA A 207 10.66 -16.35 -12.95
C ALA A 207 9.54 -16.18 -13.98
N GLY A 208 9.90 -15.71 -15.17
CA GLY A 208 8.96 -15.50 -16.24
C GLY A 208 8.32 -14.09 -16.22
N ARG A 209 7.27 -13.90 -17.04
CA ARG A 209 6.64 -12.59 -17.26
C ARG A 209 5.38 -12.35 -16.44
N SER A 210 4.82 -13.41 -15.87
CA SER A 210 3.56 -13.36 -15.11
C SER A 210 3.52 -14.49 -14.08
N PRO A 211 2.67 -14.40 -13.04
CA PRO A 211 2.46 -15.48 -12.11
C PRO A 211 1.81 -16.68 -12.81
N ALA A 212 2.09 -17.90 -12.35
CA ALA A 212 1.44 -19.11 -12.83
C ALA A 212 -0.07 -19.09 -12.53
N ARG A 213 -0.46 -18.42 -11.45
CA ARG A 213 -1.86 -18.27 -11.02
C ARG A 213 -2.08 -16.90 -10.39
N TYR A 214 -3.23 -16.30 -10.69
CA TYR A 214 -3.75 -15.14 -9.97
C TYR A 214 -4.69 -15.57 -8.86
N HIS A 215 -4.64 -14.84 -7.74
CA HIS A 215 -5.50 -15.03 -6.59
C HIS A 215 -6.50 -13.86 -6.54
N ARG A 216 -7.75 -14.18 -6.29
CA ARG A 216 -8.86 -13.21 -6.27
C ARG A 216 -9.41 -13.06 -4.86
N GLY A 217 -9.65 -11.83 -4.46
CA GLY A 217 -10.31 -11.50 -3.21
C GLY A 217 -11.50 -10.58 -3.47
N VAL A 218 -12.58 -10.76 -2.72
CA VAL A 218 -13.75 -9.87 -2.77
C VAL A 218 -14.17 -9.51 -1.36
N GLY A 219 -14.79 -8.36 -1.20
CA GLY A 219 -15.24 -7.97 0.13
C GLY A 219 -15.95 -6.65 0.17
N VAL A 220 -16.25 -6.26 1.42
CA VAL A 220 -16.89 -4.98 1.73
C VAL A 220 -16.15 -4.31 2.87
N GLU A 221 -16.14 -2.99 2.86
CA GLU A 221 -15.56 -2.15 3.89
C GLU A 221 -16.53 -1.06 4.30
N LEU A 222 -16.53 -0.75 5.58
CA LEU A 222 -17.14 0.44 6.15
C LEU A 222 -16.01 1.39 6.54
N LEU A 223 -16.10 2.63 6.10
CA LEU A 223 -15.10 3.65 6.34
C LEU A 223 -15.74 4.81 7.09
N ALA A 224 -15.07 5.25 8.15
CA ALA A 224 -15.43 6.43 8.89
C ALA A 224 -14.29 7.45 8.84
N GLU A 225 -14.58 8.64 8.31
CA GLU A 225 -13.68 9.78 8.45
C GLU A 225 -13.88 10.42 9.81
N ALA A 226 -12.84 10.42 10.59
CA ALA A 226 -12.85 10.97 11.95
C ALA A 226 -11.82 12.10 12.07
N LYS A 227 -12.06 13.00 13.01
CA LYS A 227 -11.10 14.02 13.45
C LYS A 227 -10.77 13.82 14.92
N LEU A 228 -9.50 13.76 15.22
CA LEU A 228 -8.99 13.73 16.58
C LEU A 228 -8.32 15.07 16.87
N LEU A 229 -8.56 15.64 18.07
CA LEU A 229 -8.05 16.95 18.51
C LEU A 229 -8.37 18.08 17.51
N TYR A 230 -9.50 17.99 16.78
CA TYR A 230 -9.95 18.92 15.76
C TYR A 230 -9.02 19.12 14.55
N ALA A 231 -7.80 18.61 14.59
CA ALA A 231 -6.76 18.84 13.59
C ALA A 231 -6.33 17.56 12.86
N LEU A 232 -6.29 16.42 13.55
CA LEU A 232 -5.79 15.18 12.98
C LEU A 232 -6.93 14.42 12.30
N GLY A 233 -6.94 14.45 10.96
CA GLY A 233 -7.85 13.62 10.16
C GLY A 233 -7.40 12.16 10.20
N LEU A 234 -8.31 11.28 10.61
CA LEU A 234 -8.14 9.84 10.67
C LEU A 234 -9.17 9.15 9.80
N GLN A 235 -8.79 8.05 9.18
CA GLN A 235 -9.69 7.14 8.49
C GLN A 235 -9.72 5.81 9.22
N LEU A 236 -10.87 5.48 9.76
CA LEU A 236 -11.16 4.19 10.38
C LEU A 236 -11.79 3.30 9.31
N ARG A 237 -11.24 2.13 9.09
CA ARG A 237 -11.72 1.18 8.08
C ARG A 237 -11.97 -0.16 8.74
N LEU A 238 -13.19 -0.66 8.64
CA LEU A 238 -13.61 -1.97 9.09
C LEU A 238 -14.05 -2.77 7.88
N GLY A 239 -13.45 -3.92 7.64
CA GLY A 239 -13.72 -4.70 6.44
C GLY A 239 -13.83 -6.19 6.68
N VAL A 240 -14.53 -6.85 5.74
CA VAL A 240 -14.56 -8.29 5.60
C VAL A 240 -14.22 -8.65 4.17
N ALA A 241 -13.25 -9.53 3.99
CA ALA A 241 -12.78 -9.99 2.70
C ALA A 241 -12.73 -11.51 2.64
N ARG A 242 -13.03 -12.07 1.48
CA ARG A 242 -12.96 -13.49 1.18
C ARG A 242 -12.00 -13.75 0.03
N GLY A 243 -10.98 -14.58 0.27
CA GLY A 243 -10.13 -15.17 -0.76
C GLY A 243 -10.91 -16.28 -1.51
N LEU A 244 -10.98 -16.18 -2.83
CA LEU A 244 -11.73 -17.11 -3.68
C LEU A 244 -10.88 -18.28 -4.15
N ASP A 245 -9.57 -18.10 -4.22
CA ASP A 245 -8.61 -19.11 -4.63
C ASP A 245 -7.85 -19.67 -3.41
N ALA A 246 -7.24 -20.85 -3.56
CA ALA A 246 -6.48 -21.47 -2.47
C ALA A 246 -5.21 -20.67 -2.11
N PRO A 247 -4.92 -20.41 -0.81
CA PRO A 247 -5.71 -20.82 0.35
C PRO A 247 -6.94 -19.92 0.56
N ARG A 248 -8.12 -20.54 0.56
CA ARG A 248 -9.41 -19.85 0.73
C ARG A 248 -9.62 -19.45 2.18
N GLY A 249 -10.28 -18.34 2.40
CA GLY A 249 -10.67 -17.91 3.74
C GLY A 249 -11.44 -16.62 3.77
N THR A 250 -12.22 -16.43 4.82
CA THR A 250 -12.89 -15.14 5.10
C THR A 250 -12.16 -14.49 6.27
N ARG A 251 -11.88 -13.19 6.15
CA ARG A 251 -11.11 -12.43 7.12
C ARG A 251 -11.76 -11.10 7.41
N GLY A 252 -11.95 -10.82 8.69
CA GLY A 252 -12.25 -9.49 9.17
C GLY A 252 -10.95 -8.73 9.44
N TYR A 253 -10.94 -7.43 9.22
CA TYR A 253 -9.81 -6.56 9.51
C TYR A 253 -10.28 -5.17 9.93
N PHE A 254 -9.44 -4.55 10.71
CA PHE A 254 -9.56 -3.16 11.10
C PHE A 254 -8.26 -2.44 10.73
N THR A 255 -8.38 -1.28 10.10
CA THR A 255 -7.21 -0.44 9.79
C THR A 255 -7.48 0.98 10.22
N LEU A 256 -6.43 1.60 10.75
CA LEU A 256 -6.38 3.01 11.06
C LEU A 256 -5.40 3.64 10.07
N GLY A 257 -5.88 4.59 9.30
CA GLY A 257 -5.08 5.30 8.31
C GLY A 257 -5.25 6.81 8.47
N ARG A 258 -4.52 7.54 7.65
CA ARG A 258 -4.74 8.97 7.48
C ARG A 258 -5.78 9.16 6.38
N ALA A 259 -6.73 10.08 6.59
CA ALA A 259 -7.61 10.52 5.52
C ALA A 259 -6.76 11.16 4.41
N PHE A 260 -6.97 10.73 3.17
CA PHE A 260 -6.23 11.17 1.98
C PHE A 260 -6.52 12.63 1.63
#